data_37743e2fde1454490818c3823776f189
#
_entry.id   37743e2fde1454490818c3823776f189
#
_cell.length_a   1.000
_cell.length_b   1.000
_cell.length_c   1.000
_cell.angle_alpha   90.00
_cell.angle_beta   90.00
_cell.angle_gamma   90.00
#
_symmetry.space_group_name_H-M   'P 1'
#
loop_
_entity.id
_entity.type
_entity.pdbx_description
1 polymer ?
#
loop_
_entity_poly.entity_id
_entity_poly.type
_entity_poly.pdbx_seq_one_letter_code
_entity_poly.pdbx_strand_id
1 'polypeptide(L)'
;MATGRNTTGVLADSLDTIVASARARREYEAVVPQLVDRVDLSPHSGLSWKEIMFAKLSAQAITEQTVLDNPQLFDDTAITITPQMVQIQTFITDKTGRNLSTKSLAQMGKLAGNAMMRKRDEDGLTALDGSTTQLGTIGTPIVTGDIAAARYRITSNATEPGNLPISGVFHGYVIKDMYDELAAGIGSYPVPEGATAQVFKGGFNLPIAQVSIHEDGNITIDSNADAKGFVFAKEAWVLVNGMTLKTETRREPHIGGGGE
;
A
#
# COMPACT_ATOMS: atom_id res chain seq x y z
N MET A 1 15.63 -10.21 22.96
CA MET A 1 14.59 -10.64 22.00
C MET A 1 14.08 -11.99 22.45
N ALA A 2 12.78 -12.09 22.72
CA ALA A 2 12.19 -13.38 23.05
C ALA A 2 12.21 -14.25 21.79
N THR A 3 12.95 -15.34 21.84
CA THR A 3 12.90 -16.37 20.81
C THR A 3 11.55 -17.06 20.91
N GLY A 4 10.56 -16.59 20.12
CA GLY A 4 9.22 -17.17 20.07
C GLY A 4 9.25 -18.58 19.53
N ARG A 5 9.29 -19.58 20.41
CA ARG A 5 9.12 -21.00 20.04
C ARG A 5 7.65 -21.36 20.24
N ASN A 6 7.05 -21.95 19.22
CA ASN A 6 5.71 -22.52 19.34
C ASN A 6 5.80 -23.86 20.08
N THR A 7 5.50 -23.84 21.36
CA THR A 7 5.46 -25.03 22.25
C THR A 7 4.01 -25.49 22.43
N THR A 8 3.85 -26.70 22.97
CA THR A 8 2.54 -27.31 23.27
C THR A 8 1.64 -26.39 24.11
N GLY A 9 2.22 -25.60 25.04
CA GLY A 9 1.46 -24.66 25.87
C GLY A 9 0.99 -23.40 25.15
N VAL A 10 1.68 -22.99 24.08
CA VAL A 10 1.30 -21.80 23.28
C VAL A 10 0.20 -22.12 22.27
N LEU A 11 0.16 -23.37 21.81
CA LEU A 11 -0.81 -23.84 20.82
C LEU A 11 -1.82 -24.85 21.42
N ALA A 12 -2.12 -24.73 22.71
CA ALA A 12 -2.99 -25.66 23.42
C ALA A 12 -4.35 -25.86 22.74
N ASP A 13 -4.97 -24.77 22.30
CA ASP A 13 -6.28 -24.81 21.63
C ASP A 13 -6.25 -25.46 20.24
N SER A 14 -5.07 -25.50 19.61
CA SER A 14 -4.89 -26.14 18.29
C SER A 14 -4.58 -27.63 18.38
N LEU A 15 -4.24 -28.12 19.57
CA LEU A 15 -3.86 -29.51 19.81
C LEU A 15 -5.07 -30.41 20.12
N ASP A 16 -6.21 -29.83 20.36
CA ASP A 16 -7.43 -30.59 20.64
C ASP A 16 -7.97 -31.23 19.34
N THR A 17 -8.08 -32.56 19.32
CA THR A 17 -8.53 -33.33 18.16
C THR A 17 -9.99 -33.06 17.76
N ILE A 18 -10.74 -32.37 18.62
CA ILE A 18 -12.15 -32.05 18.44
C ILE A 18 -12.34 -30.80 17.56
N VAL A 19 -11.31 -29.96 17.36
CA VAL A 19 -11.44 -28.76 16.54
C VAL A 19 -11.43 -29.12 15.06
N ALA A 20 -12.61 -29.28 14.50
CA ALA A 20 -12.81 -29.63 13.09
C ALA A 20 -12.33 -28.56 12.09
N SER A 21 -12.10 -27.32 12.52
CA SER A 21 -11.61 -26.22 11.67
C SER A 21 -10.83 -25.18 12.46
N ALA A 22 -9.57 -24.96 12.06
CA ALA A 22 -8.81 -23.80 12.51
C ALA A 22 -9.30 -22.56 11.73
N ARG A 23 -9.61 -21.47 12.44
CA ARG A 23 -9.98 -20.19 11.85
C ARG A 23 -8.82 -19.23 11.96
N ALA A 24 -8.30 -18.77 10.83
CA ALA A 24 -7.34 -17.68 10.82
C ALA A 24 -8.04 -16.36 11.19
N ARG A 25 -7.38 -15.52 11.97
CA ARG A 25 -7.84 -14.17 12.22
C ARG A 25 -7.88 -13.41 10.87
N ARG A 26 -8.99 -12.72 10.61
CA ARG A 26 -9.09 -11.89 9.41
C ARG A 26 -8.21 -10.66 9.58
N GLU A 27 -7.39 -10.40 8.59
CA GLU A 27 -6.52 -9.22 8.50
C GLU A 27 -6.96 -8.36 7.33
N TYR A 28 -6.54 -7.10 7.31
CA TYR A 28 -6.77 -6.23 6.17
C TYR A 28 -5.93 -6.68 4.97
N GLU A 29 -6.50 -6.51 3.78
CA GLU A 29 -5.79 -6.80 2.53
C GLU A 29 -4.88 -5.62 2.19
N ALA A 30 -3.74 -5.92 1.56
CA ALA A 30 -2.81 -4.90 1.11
C ALA A 30 -3.37 -4.18 -0.13
N VAL A 31 -3.48 -2.86 -0.04
CA VAL A 31 -4.08 -2.01 -1.06
C VAL A 31 -3.03 -1.28 -1.89
N VAL A 32 -2.06 -0.61 -1.23
CA VAL A 32 -1.03 0.20 -1.89
C VAL A 32 -0.25 -0.58 -2.96
N PRO A 33 0.22 -1.82 -2.72
CA PRO A 33 0.95 -2.58 -3.73
C PRO A 33 0.17 -2.86 -5.02
N GLN A 34 -1.16 -2.72 -5.01
CA GLN A 34 -2.00 -2.94 -6.20
C GLN A 34 -2.18 -1.67 -7.03
N LEU A 35 -1.97 -0.50 -6.44
CA LEU A 35 -2.23 0.81 -7.03
C LEU A 35 -1.01 1.48 -7.64
N VAL A 36 0.19 0.96 -7.35
CA VAL A 36 1.47 1.48 -7.84
C VAL A 36 2.01 0.65 -9.00
N ASP A 37 2.96 1.21 -9.75
CA ASP A 37 3.66 0.44 -10.77
C ASP A 37 4.60 -0.58 -10.12
N ARG A 38 4.73 -1.76 -10.75
CA ARG A 38 5.53 -2.87 -10.25
C ARG A 38 6.65 -3.19 -11.21
N VAL A 39 7.85 -3.32 -10.66
CA VAL A 39 9.03 -3.76 -11.38
C VAL A 39 9.63 -4.95 -10.65
N ASP A 40 9.82 -6.06 -11.36
CA ASP A 40 10.48 -7.24 -10.83
C ASP A 40 11.93 -7.27 -11.37
N LEU A 41 12.90 -7.30 -10.45
CA LEU A 41 14.30 -7.45 -10.82
C LEU A 41 14.57 -8.88 -11.28
N SER A 42 15.17 -9.01 -12.47
CA SER A 42 15.60 -10.31 -12.96
C SER A 42 16.74 -10.84 -12.11
N PRO A 43 16.83 -12.17 -11.89
CA PRO A 43 18.00 -12.78 -11.25
C PRO A 43 19.28 -12.32 -11.95
N HIS A 44 20.29 -11.98 -11.16
CA HIS A 44 21.60 -11.48 -11.64
C HIS A 44 21.61 -10.09 -12.29
N SER A 45 20.51 -9.32 -12.23
CA SER A 45 20.44 -7.96 -12.80
C SER A 45 21.05 -6.85 -11.93
N GLY A 46 21.61 -7.20 -10.78
CA GLY A 46 22.17 -6.26 -9.81
C GLY A 46 21.32 -6.13 -8.54
N LEU A 47 21.82 -5.33 -7.60
CA LEU A 47 21.20 -5.16 -6.28
C LEU A 47 20.12 -4.06 -6.25
N SER A 48 20.16 -3.13 -7.21
CA SER A 48 19.30 -1.96 -7.21
C SER A 48 18.68 -1.72 -8.59
N TRP A 49 17.48 -1.17 -8.58
CA TRP A 49 16.81 -0.64 -9.76
C TRP A 49 17.11 0.84 -9.90
N LYS A 50 17.36 1.29 -11.13
CA LYS A 50 17.62 2.69 -11.45
C LYS A 50 16.68 3.16 -12.55
N GLU A 51 16.08 4.32 -12.33
CA GLU A 51 15.34 5.06 -13.33
C GLU A 51 16.05 6.37 -13.63
N ILE A 52 16.17 6.69 -14.91
CA ILE A 52 16.79 7.92 -15.38
C ILE A 52 15.69 8.84 -15.88
N MET A 53 15.58 10.03 -15.28
CA MET A 53 14.66 11.09 -15.70
C MET A 53 15.46 12.18 -16.41
N PHE A 54 14.99 12.57 -17.60
CA PHE A 54 15.58 13.66 -18.37
C PHE A 54 14.91 15.00 -18.05
N ALA A 55 15.72 16.05 -17.95
CA ALA A 55 15.21 17.40 -17.77
C ALA A 55 14.39 17.87 -18.98
N LYS A 56 13.39 18.70 -18.70
CA LYS A 56 12.52 19.28 -19.72
C LYS A 56 13.32 20.26 -20.61
N LEU A 57 13.19 20.11 -21.92
CA LEU A 57 13.74 21.06 -22.87
C LEU A 57 12.80 22.24 -23.12
N SER A 58 13.38 23.43 -23.36
CA SER A 58 12.63 24.65 -23.69
C SER A 58 12.80 25.02 -25.16
N ALA A 59 11.70 25.19 -25.87
CA ALA A 59 11.75 25.74 -27.22
C ALA A 59 11.98 27.25 -27.16
N GLN A 60 12.87 27.74 -28.01
CA GLN A 60 13.15 29.18 -28.15
C GLN A 60 12.51 29.71 -29.41
N ALA A 61 11.91 30.90 -29.32
CA ALA A 61 11.44 31.62 -30.49
C ALA A 61 12.67 32.25 -31.18
N ILE A 62 12.76 32.01 -32.48
CA ILE A 62 13.86 32.54 -33.30
C ILE A 62 13.29 33.47 -34.39
N THR A 63 14.07 34.44 -34.82
CA THR A 63 13.82 35.27 -36.02
C THR A 63 14.76 34.84 -37.13
N GLU A 64 14.48 35.30 -38.38
CA GLU A 64 15.32 34.95 -39.53
C GLU A 64 16.83 35.34 -39.36
N GLN A 65 17.13 36.23 -38.43
CA GLN A 65 18.52 36.69 -38.18
C GLN A 65 19.12 36.11 -36.89
N THR A 66 18.39 35.21 -36.18
CA THR A 66 18.86 34.63 -34.94
C THR A 66 19.88 33.50 -35.21
N VAL A 67 21.10 33.68 -34.74
CA VAL A 67 22.11 32.60 -34.74
C VAL A 67 21.95 31.82 -33.45
N LEU A 68 21.78 30.49 -33.57
CA LEU A 68 21.64 29.57 -32.42
C LEU A 68 23.07 29.19 -31.92
N ASP A 69 23.62 30.01 -31.03
CA ASP A 69 24.94 29.79 -30.45
C ASP A 69 24.93 29.02 -29.13
N ASN A 70 23.75 28.74 -28.59
CA ASN A 70 23.59 28.12 -27.28
C ASN A 70 22.74 26.87 -27.35
N PRO A 71 23.29 25.69 -27.69
CA PRO A 71 22.56 24.43 -27.67
C PRO A 71 22.18 24.07 -26.24
N GLN A 72 20.95 23.54 -26.06
CA GLN A 72 20.51 23.04 -24.76
C GLN A 72 21.18 21.69 -24.49
N LEU A 73 21.64 21.52 -23.26
CA LEU A 73 22.19 20.25 -22.79
C LEU A 73 21.03 19.36 -22.29
N PHE A 74 21.15 18.07 -22.55
CA PHE A 74 20.35 17.07 -21.87
C PHE A 74 20.95 16.86 -20.49
N ASP A 75 20.13 17.15 -19.47
CA ASP A 75 20.47 16.85 -18.07
C ASP A 75 19.64 15.66 -17.61
N ASP A 76 20.23 14.77 -16.85
CA ASP A 76 19.57 13.58 -16.33
C ASP A 76 19.71 13.46 -14.82
N THR A 77 18.69 12.90 -14.20
CA THR A 77 18.66 12.60 -12.77
C THR A 77 18.31 11.15 -12.58
N ALA A 78 19.12 10.41 -11.81
CA ALA A 78 18.88 9.00 -11.54
C ALA A 78 18.25 8.79 -10.17
N ILE A 79 17.11 8.10 -10.13
CA ILE A 79 16.51 7.56 -8.91
C ILE A 79 16.96 6.12 -8.75
N THR A 80 17.46 5.77 -7.57
CA THR A 80 17.94 4.42 -7.28
C THR A 80 17.13 3.82 -6.12
N ILE A 81 16.54 2.65 -6.34
CA ILE A 81 15.78 1.91 -5.32
C ILE A 81 16.47 0.58 -5.07
N THR A 82 16.80 0.30 -3.81
CA THR A 82 17.41 -0.97 -3.39
C THR A 82 16.39 -1.75 -2.54
N PRO A 83 15.90 -2.90 -3.01
CA PRO A 83 14.98 -3.73 -2.23
C PRO A 83 15.60 -4.20 -0.92
N GLN A 84 14.82 -4.19 0.15
CA GLN A 84 15.23 -4.72 1.46
C GLN A 84 14.72 -6.14 1.65
N MET A 85 15.48 -6.94 2.40
CA MET A 85 15.09 -8.31 2.74
C MET A 85 14.08 -8.30 3.90
N VAL A 86 12.96 -8.98 3.72
CA VAL A 86 11.94 -9.21 4.75
C VAL A 86 11.76 -10.71 4.92
N GLN A 87 11.76 -11.19 6.17
CA GLN A 87 11.64 -12.60 6.50
C GLN A 87 10.69 -12.79 7.68
N ILE A 88 9.90 -13.86 7.61
CA ILE A 88 9.14 -14.39 8.74
C ILE A 88 9.69 -15.78 9.03
N GLN A 89 10.05 -16.02 10.29
CA GLN A 89 10.53 -17.32 10.73
C GLN A 89 9.61 -17.85 11.84
N THR A 90 9.08 -19.04 11.67
CA THR A 90 8.30 -19.77 12.67
C THR A 90 9.00 -21.09 12.96
N PHE A 91 9.07 -21.47 14.23
CA PHE A 91 9.66 -22.75 14.65
C PHE A 91 8.59 -23.62 15.31
N ILE A 92 8.41 -24.83 14.81
CA ILE A 92 7.45 -25.81 15.33
C ILE A 92 8.23 -27.01 15.84
N THR A 93 8.05 -27.38 17.13
CA THR A 93 8.72 -28.57 17.68
C THR A 93 8.11 -29.86 17.12
N ASP A 94 8.90 -30.93 17.02
CA ASP A 94 8.43 -32.26 16.55
C ASP A 94 7.21 -32.76 17.35
N LYS A 95 7.19 -32.51 18.66
CA LYS A 95 6.06 -32.86 19.52
C LYS A 95 4.80 -32.11 19.15
N THR A 96 4.91 -30.82 18.90
CA THR A 96 3.78 -29.97 18.49
C THR A 96 3.32 -30.34 17.06
N GLY A 97 4.25 -30.54 16.13
CA GLY A 97 3.95 -30.92 14.74
C GLY A 97 3.20 -32.25 14.60
N ARG A 98 3.53 -33.24 15.45
CA ARG A 98 2.80 -34.53 15.48
C ARG A 98 1.36 -34.42 15.96
N ASN A 99 1.07 -33.44 16.82
CA ASN A 99 -0.25 -33.26 17.42
C ASN A 99 -1.09 -32.20 16.69
N LEU A 100 -0.48 -31.37 15.84
CA LEU A 100 -1.19 -30.38 15.03
C LEU A 100 -1.95 -31.02 13.88
N SER A 101 -3.16 -30.51 13.65
CA SER A 101 -3.93 -30.92 12.46
C SER A 101 -3.31 -30.32 11.19
N THR A 102 -3.42 -31.03 10.06
CA THR A 102 -2.98 -30.54 8.73
C THR A 102 -3.66 -29.22 8.38
N LYS A 103 -4.92 -29.00 8.81
CA LYS A 103 -5.65 -27.75 8.59
C LYS A 103 -5.03 -26.59 9.36
N SER A 104 -4.55 -26.80 10.58
CA SER A 104 -3.86 -25.78 11.39
C SER A 104 -2.54 -25.35 10.75
N LEU A 105 -1.76 -26.29 10.22
CA LEU A 105 -0.52 -25.99 9.49
C LEU A 105 -0.78 -25.16 8.24
N ALA A 106 -1.83 -25.48 7.47
CA ALA A 106 -2.22 -24.71 6.29
C ALA A 106 -2.66 -23.27 6.66
N GLN A 107 -3.32 -23.09 7.79
CA GLN A 107 -3.70 -21.75 8.28
C GLN A 107 -2.48 -20.93 8.73
N MET A 108 -1.49 -21.56 9.35
CA MET A 108 -0.22 -20.89 9.69
C MET A 108 0.49 -20.33 8.44
N GLY A 109 0.51 -21.13 7.35
CA GLY A 109 1.08 -20.67 6.07
C GLY A 109 0.33 -19.47 5.50
N LYS A 110 -1.01 -19.44 5.58
CA LYS A 110 -1.80 -18.29 5.16
C LYS A 110 -1.52 -17.05 6.00
N LEU A 111 -1.43 -17.20 7.33
CA LEU A 111 -1.10 -16.08 8.22
C LEU A 111 0.27 -15.49 7.93
N ALA A 112 1.27 -16.34 7.63
CA ALA A 112 2.59 -15.88 7.22
C ALA A 112 2.54 -15.11 5.89
N GLY A 113 1.79 -15.60 4.90
CA GLY A 113 1.57 -14.92 3.64
C GLY A 113 0.90 -13.55 3.82
N ASN A 114 -0.15 -13.48 4.63
CA ASN A 114 -0.85 -12.23 4.94
C ASN A 114 0.07 -11.22 5.63
N ALA A 115 0.86 -11.65 6.60
CA ALA A 115 1.80 -10.79 7.30
C ALA A 115 2.87 -10.20 6.37
N MET A 116 3.34 -10.94 5.36
CA MET A 116 4.25 -10.43 4.34
C MET A 116 3.58 -9.39 3.44
N MET A 117 2.32 -9.62 3.05
CA MET A 117 1.56 -8.65 2.25
C MET A 117 1.29 -7.38 3.05
N ARG A 118 0.89 -7.51 4.32
CA ARG A 118 0.71 -6.36 5.21
C ARG A 118 1.99 -5.55 5.37
N LYS A 119 3.14 -6.19 5.55
CA LYS A 119 4.44 -5.49 5.65
C LYS A 119 4.74 -4.67 4.39
N ARG A 120 4.46 -5.19 3.20
CA ARG A 120 4.62 -4.44 1.94
C ARG A 120 3.71 -3.23 1.87
N ASP A 121 2.50 -3.36 2.39
CA ASP A 121 1.53 -2.27 2.44
C ASP A 121 1.95 -1.18 3.42
N GLU A 122 2.34 -1.56 4.63
CA GLU A 122 2.88 -0.65 5.66
C GLU A 122 4.13 0.10 5.16
N ASP A 123 5.02 -0.56 4.43
CA ASP A 123 6.20 0.08 3.83
C ASP A 123 5.79 1.07 2.73
N GLY A 124 4.77 0.74 1.93
CA GLY A 124 4.18 1.64 0.94
C GLY A 124 3.55 2.87 1.59
N LEU A 125 2.74 2.68 2.63
CA LEU A 125 2.13 3.77 3.41
C LEU A 125 3.19 4.67 4.06
N THR A 126 4.27 4.08 4.59
CA THR A 126 5.40 4.84 5.17
C THR A 126 6.11 5.67 4.11
N ALA A 127 6.29 5.13 2.92
CA ALA A 127 6.87 5.88 1.80
C ALA A 127 5.97 7.04 1.37
N LEU A 128 4.65 6.83 1.28
CA LEU A 128 3.65 7.88 0.98
C LEU A 128 3.63 8.97 2.04
N ASP A 129 3.80 8.63 3.32
CA ASP A 129 3.87 9.61 4.43
C ASP A 129 5.10 10.53 4.35
N GLY A 130 6.13 10.13 3.62
CA GLY A 130 7.29 10.98 3.30
C GLY A 130 6.99 12.12 2.31
N SER A 131 5.78 12.22 1.76
CA SER A 131 5.36 13.31 0.89
C SER A 131 5.35 14.64 1.62
N THR A 132 5.92 15.68 0.98
CA THR A 132 6.01 17.04 1.55
C THR A 132 4.75 17.86 1.37
N THR A 133 3.87 17.49 0.43
CA THR A 133 2.63 18.23 0.16
C THR A 133 1.50 17.71 1.04
N GLN A 134 1.04 18.54 1.96
CA GLN A 134 -0.07 18.23 2.85
C GLN A 134 -1.28 19.10 2.50
N LEU A 135 -2.48 18.52 2.62
CA LEU A 135 -3.78 19.17 2.47
C LEU A 135 -4.63 18.86 3.70
N GLY A 136 -5.53 19.78 4.03
CA GLY A 136 -6.34 19.66 5.23
C GLY A 136 -5.62 20.09 6.50
N THR A 137 -6.32 20.02 7.61
CA THR A 137 -5.83 20.37 8.95
C THR A 137 -6.09 19.22 9.90
N ILE A 138 -5.11 18.85 10.71
CA ILE A 138 -5.24 17.78 11.71
C ILE A 138 -6.45 18.07 12.62
N GLY A 139 -7.27 17.07 12.88
CA GLY A 139 -8.46 17.15 13.72
C GLY A 139 -9.68 17.76 13.01
N THR A 140 -9.60 18.02 11.71
CA THR A 140 -10.76 18.43 10.89
C THR A 140 -11.14 17.31 9.92
N PRO A 141 -12.45 17.00 9.78
CA PRO A 141 -12.89 16.04 8.78
C PRO A 141 -12.44 16.43 7.38
N ILE A 142 -12.01 15.44 6.60
CA ILE A 142 -11.67 15.66 5.19
C ILE A 142 -12.94 15.90 4.40
N VAL A 143 -12.89 16.84 3.47
CA VAL A 143 -14.00 17.14 2.57
C VAL A 143 -13.69 16.70 1.14
N THR A 144 -14.73 16.47 0.34
CA THR A 144 -14.58 16.08 -1.07
C THR A 144 -13.81 17.11 -1.88
N GLY A 145 -13.86 18.38 -1.47
CA GLY A 145 -13.07 19.47 -2.03
C GLY A 145 -11.57 19.30 -1.86
N ASP A 146 -11.10 18.69 -0.76
CA ASP A 146 -9.67 18.43 -0.53
C ASP A 146 -9.14 17.37 -1.49
N ILE A 147 -9.94 16.36 -1.82
CA ILE A 147 -9.60 15.35 -2.80
C ILE A 147 -9.46 15.96 -4.20
N ALA A 148 -10.41 16.84 -4.55
CA ALA A 148 -10.34 17.58 -5.81
C ALA A 148 -9.10 18.48 -5.86
N ALA A 149 -8.78 19.18 -4.76
CA ALA A 149 -7.58 19.99 -4.64
C ALA A 149 -6.30 19.16 -4.78
N ALA A 150 -6.23 17.98 -4.16
CA ALA A 150 -5.11 17.04 -4.30
C ALA A 150 -4.92 16.65 -5.76
N ARG A 151 -5.99 16.22 -6.44
CA ARG A 151 -5.94 15.90 -7.86
C ARG A 151 -5.39 17.03 -8.70
N TYR A 152 -5.94 18.24 -8.54
CA TYR A 152 -5.50 19.38 -9.35
C TYR A 152 -4.05 19.78 -9.07
N ARG A 153 -3.56 19.61 -7.85
CA ARG A 153 -2.14 19.82 -7.54
C ARG A 153 -1.25 18.80 -8.26
N ILE A 154 -1.68 17.54 -8.40
CA ILE A 154 -0.95 16.51 -9.13
C ILE A 154 -0.97 16.80 -10.64
N THR A 155 -2.15 17.03 -11.22
CA THR A 155 -2.30 17.22 -12.69
C THR A 155 -1.82 18.56 -13.19
N SER A 156 -1.75 19.59 -12.34
CA SER A 156 -1.31 20.95 -12.69
C SER A 156 0.07 21.27 -12.10
N ASN A 157 0.87 20.27 -11.75
CA ASN A 157 2.23 20.50 -11.28
C ASN A 157 3.07 21.11 -12.40
N ALA A 158 3.76 22.21 -12.11
CA ALA A 158 4.52 22.96 -13.10
C ALA A 158 5.79 22.21 -13.58
N THR A 159 6.37 21.41 -12.69
CA THR A 159 7.60 20.66 -12.98
C THR A 159 7.28 19.38 -13.75
N GLU A 160 6.39 18.56 -13.20
CA GLU A 160 6.02 17.27 -13.76
C GLU A 160 4.54 16.99 -13.45
N PRO A 161 3.63 17.25 -14.40
CA PRO A 161 2.20 16.98 -14.21
C PRO A 161 1.98 15.46 -14.21
N GLY A 162 1.31 14.97 -13.15
CA GLY A 162 0.92 13.57 -13.06
C GLY A 162 -0.28 13.25 -13.95
N ASN A 163 -0.27 12.04 -14.53
CA ASN A 163 -1.34 11.53 -15.38
C ASN A 163 -2.36 10.69 -14.60
N LEU A 164 -3.51 10.43 -15.22
CA LEU A 164 -4.45 9.43 -14.74
C LEU A 164 -3.91 8.01 -15.03
N PRO A 165 -4.19 7.01 -14.21
CA PRO A 165 -5.12 7.02 -13.07
C PRO A 165 -4.51 7.60 -11.79
N ILE A 166 -5.33 8.33 -11.03
CA ILE A 166 -5.00 8.83 -9.69
C ILE A 166 -5.81 8.04 -8.69
N SER A 167 -5.14 7.56 -7.65
CA SER A 167 -5.74 6.79 -6.58
C SER A 167 -5.66 7.52 -5.25
N GLY A 168 -6.70 7.39 -4.44
CA GLY A 168 -6.75 7.84 -3.06
C GLY A 168 -6.87 6.65 -2.12
N VAL A 169 -6.03 6.57 -1.11
CA VAL A 169 -6.04 5.53 -0.08
C VAL A 169 -6.33 6.17 1.26
N PHE A 170 -7.41 5.73 1.90
CA PHE A 170 -7.90 6.32 3.14
C PHE A 170 -8.33 5.23 4.13
N HIS A 171 -8.21 5.52 5.41
CA HIS A 171 -8.81 4.67 6.43
C HIS A 171 -10.35 4.77 6.41
N GLY A 172 -11.05 3.69 6.78
CA GLY A 172 -12.51 3.65 6.74
C GLY A 172 -13.20 4.77 7.53
N TYR A 173 -12.61 5.24 8.64
CA TYR A 173 -13.15 6.37 9.40
C TYR A 173 -13.11 7.69 8.63
N VAL A 174 -12.06 7.92 7.84
CA VAL A 174 -11.93 9.11 6.98
C VAL A 174 -12.93 9.05 5.83
N ILE A 175 -13.14 7.87 5.25
CA ILE A 175 -14.17 7.67 4.21
C ILE A 175 -15.56 7.96 4.76
N LYS A 176 -15.81 7.60 6.02
CA LYS A 176 -17.08 7.94 6.70
C LYS A 176 -17.32 9.44 6.77
N ASP A 177 -16.31 10.25 7.05
CA ASP A 177 -16.44 11.71 7.13
C ASP A 177 -16.82 12.32 5.78
N MET A 178 -16.23 11.81 4.69
CA MET A 178 -16.64 12.20 3.33
C MET A 178 -18.09 11.81 3.03
N TYR A 179 -18.53 10.67 3.56
CA TYR A 179 -19.91 10.19 3.41
C TYR A 179 -20.89 11.10 4.17
N ASP A 180 -20.54 11.51 5.38
CA ASP A 180 -21.36 12.41 6.20
C ASP A 180 -21.49 13.81 5.53
N GLU A 181 -20.42 14.33 4.92
CA GLU A 181 -20.47 15.58 4.13
C GLU A 181 -21.45 15.45 2.95
N LEU A 182 -21.35 14.35 2.19
CA LEU A 182 -22.25 14.13 1.06
C LEU A 182 -23.70 13.97 1.52
N ALA A 183 -23.96 13.26 2.62
CA ALA A 183 -25.27 13.08 3.19
C ALA A 183 -25.89 14.42 3.66
N ALA A 184 -25.08 15.29 4.25
CA ALA A 184 -25.51 16.63 4.65
C ALA A 184 -25.86 17.52 3.44
N GLY A 185 -25.17 17.33 2.31
CA GLY A 185 -25.41 18.06 1.06
C GLY A 185 -26.67 17.67 0.31
N ILE A 186 -27.21 16.47 0.55
CA ILE A 186 -28.39 15.93 -0.17
C ILE A 186 -29.66 16.79 0.02
N GLY A 187 -29.79 17.53 1.11
CA GLY A 187 -30.89 18.44 1.33
C GLY A 187 -30.80 19.78 0.62
N SER A 188 -29.64 20.18 0.13
CA SER A 188 -29.33 21.51 -0.39
C SER A 188 -29.14 21.57 -1.91
N TYR A 189 -28.77 20.45 -2.55
CA TYR A 189 -28.55 20.38 -4.01
C TYR A 189 -29.29 19.19 -4.58
N PRO A 190 -29.90 19.31 -5.78
CA PRO A 190 -30.49 18.17 -6.47
C PRO A 190 -29.35 17.27 -6.97
N VAL A 191 -28.95 16.33 -6.13
CA VAL A 191 -28.04 15.24 -6.58
C VAL A 191 -28.83 14.34 -7.51
N PRO A 192 -28.33 13.98 -8.69
CA PRO A 192 -29.02 13.08 -9.61
C PRO A 192 -29.38 11.77 -8.88
N GLU A 193 -30.64 11.39 -8.96
CA GLU A 193 -31.21 10.23 -8.20
C GLU A 193 -30.44 8.94 -8.40
N GLY A 194 -29.87 8.73 -9.62
CA GLY A 194 -29.01 7.58 -9.92
C GLY A 194 -27.68 7.56 -9.20
N ALA A 195 -27.02 8.70 -9.01
CA ALA A 195 -25.75 8.83 -8.31
C ALA A 195 -25.94 8.59 -6.79
N THR A 196 -26.99 9.15 -6.22
CA THR A 196 -27.35 8.93 -4.80
C THR A 196 -27.62 7.48 -4.50
N ALA A 197 -28.39 6.79 -5.35
CA ALA A 197 -28.69 5.36 -5.17
C ALA A 197 -27.44 4.48 -5.26
N GLN A 198 -26.47 4.81 -6.11
CA GLN A 198 -25.20 4.09 -6.21
C GLN A 198 -24.33 4.27 -4.97
N VAL A 199 -24.22 5.49 -4.45
CA VAL A 199 -23.48 5.77 -3.22
C VAL A 199 -24.07 5.04 -2.03
N PHE A 200 -25.39 5.04 -1.86
CA PHE A 200 -26.05 4.33 -0.76
C PHE A 200 -25.97 2.80 -0.86
N LYS A 201 -25.94 2.24 -2.07
CA LYS A 201 -25.86 0.79 -2.27
C LYS A 201 -24.43 0.22 -2.26
N GLY A 202 -23.45 0.96 -2.72
CA GLY A 202 -22.09 0.49 -2.96
C GLY A 202 -21.01 1.08 -2.06
N GLY A 203 -21.37 2.00 -1.16
CA GLY A 203 -20.39 2.82 -0.46
C GLY A 203 -19.66 3.77 -1.42
N PHE A 204 -18.53 4.35 -0.99
CA PHE A 204 -17.73 5.25 -1.82
C PHE A 204 -16.88 4.50 -2.86
N ASN A 205 -17.51 3.77 -3.75
CA ASN A 205 -16.86 3.19 -4.93
C ASN A 205 -16.90 4.10 -6.16
N LEU A 206 -17.42 5.33 -5.98
CA LEU A 206 -17.45 6.33 -7.05
C LEU A 206 -16.18 7.18 -7.00
N PRO A 207 -15.55 7.43 -8.15
CA PRO A 207 -14.41 8.33 -8.20
C PRO A 207 -14.86 9.76 -7.87
N ILE A 208 -14.22 10.39 -6.87
CA ILE A 208 -14.39 11.81 -6.56
C ILE A 208 -13.39 12.60 -7.39
N ALA A 209 -13.87 13.51 -8.22
CA ALA A 209 -13.02 14.30 -9.13
C ALA A 209 -12.06 13.42 -9.96
N GLN A 210 -12.48 12.23 -10.41
CA GLN A 210 -11.67 11.22 -11.12
C GLN A 210 -10.55 10.57 -10.28
N VAL A 211 -10.58 10.72 -8.96
CA VAL A 211 -9.73 9.97 -8.03
C VAL A 211 -10.47 8.72 -7.58
N SER A 212 -9.91 7.54 -7.82
CA SER A 212 -10.45 6.27 -7.32
C SER A 212 -10.13 6.13 -5.84
N ILE A 213 -11.15 5.98 -4.99
CA ILE A 213 -10.98 5.90 -3.55
C ILE A 213 -10.93 4.43 -3.13
N HIS A 214 -9.92 4.10 -2.32
CA HIS A 214 -9.70 2.76 -1.77
C HIS A 214 -9.63 2.84 -0.25
N GLU A 215 -10.28 1.88 0.41
CA GLU A 215 -10.22 1.73 1.86
C GLU A 215 -9.02 0.86 2.23
N ASP A 216 -8.22 1.34 3.19
CA ASP A 216 -7.11 0.58 3.76
C ASP A 216 -7.12 0.66 5.29
N GLY A 217 -7.33 -0.46 5.93
CA GLY A 217 -7.33 -0.57 7.38
C GLY A 217 -5.95 -0.72 8.01
N ASN A 218 -4.87 -0.80 7.21
CA ASN A 218 -3.49 -0.81 7.71
C ASN A 218 -2.96 0.60 8.01
N ILE A 219 -3.68 1.64 7.60
CA ILE A 219 -3.35 3.02 7.95
C ILE A 219 -3.49 3.20 9.47
N THR A 220 -2.44 3.73 10.09
CA THR A 220 -2.44 3.99 11.53
C THR A 220 -3.42 5.10 11.87
N ILE A 221 -4.25 4.86 12.88
CA ILE A 221 -5.16 5.83 13.47
C ILE A 221 -4.65 6.25 14.84
N ASP A 222 -4.88 7.50 15.22
CA ASP A 222 -4.57 7.99 16.56
C ASP A 222 -5.69 7.69 17.56
N SER A 223 -5.54 8.16 18.82
CA SER A 223 -6.53 7.97 19.88
C SER A 223 -7.86 8.70 19.64
N ASN A 224 -7.88 9.69 18.75
CA ASN A 224 -9.06 10.47 18.39
C ASN A 224 -9.76 9.92 17.14
N ALA A 225 -9.29 8.79 16.60
CA ALA A 225 -9.68 8.19 15.34
C ALA A 225 -9.32 9.04 14.11
N ASP A 226 -8.35 9.94 14.23
CA ASP A 226 -7.78 10.67 13.11
C ASP A 226 -6.79 9.79 12.36
N ALA A 227 -6.81 9.86 11.04
CA ALA A 227 -5.92 9.13 10.17
C ALA A 227 -5.48 9.98 8.99
N LYS A 228 -4.26 9.73 8.50
CA LYS A 228 -3.78 10.33 7.26
C LYS A 228 -4.37 9.55 6.08
N GLY A 229 -4.74 10.28 5.01
CA GLY A 229 -5.05 9.69 3.71
C GLY A 229 -4.01 10.14 2.70
N PHE A 230 -3.91 9.40 1.59
CA PHE A 230 -2.92 9.66 0.55
C PHE A 230 -3.61 9.69 -0.82
N VAL A 231 -3.25 10.68 -1.64
CA VAL A 231 -3.69 10.78 -3.04
C VAL A 231 -2.46 10.86 -3.92
N PHE A 232 -2.34 9.95 -4.88
CA PHE A 232 -1.17 9.85 -5.74
C PHE A 232 -1.51 9.36 -7.14
N ALA A 233 -0.68 9.76 -8.11
CA ALA A 233 -0.73 9.19 -9.45
C ALA A 233 0.02 7.85 -9.47
N LYS A 234 -0.50 6.88 -10.21
CA LYS A 234 0.08 5.54 -10.30
C LYS A 234 1.55 5.57 -10.73
N GLU A 235 1.88 6.36 -11.75
CA GLU A 235 3.21 6.51 -12.33
C GLU A 235 4.23 7.16 -11.38
N ALA A 236 3.76 7.88 -10.34
CA ALA A 236 4.65 8.54 -9.39
C ALA A 236 5.29 7.58 -8.37
N TRP A 237 4.83 6.34 -8.32
CA TRP A 237 5.26 5.36 -7.32
C TRP A 237 5.58 4.02 -7.96
N VAL A 238 6.74 3.48 -7.61
CA VAL A 238 7.22 2.20 -8.12
C VAL A 238 7.52 1.24 -6.97
N LEU A 239 6.93 0.05 -7.03
CA LEU A 239 7.25 -1.06 -6.13
C LEU A 239 8.27 -1.99 -6.82
N VAL A 240 9.48 -2.01 -6.31
CA VAL A 240 10.55 -2.85 -6.83
C VAL A 240 10.62 -4.16 -6.04
N ASN A 241 10.35 -5.28 -6.70
CA ASN A 241 10.49 -6.60 -6.12
C ASN A 241 11.86 -7.19 -6.49
N GLY A 242 12.70 -7.44 -5.49
CA GLY A 242 14.00 -8.09 -5.72
C GLY A 242 13.89 -9.61 -5.86
N MET A 243 12.88 -10.22 -5.21
CA MET A 243 12.65 -11.66 -5.24
C MET A 243 11.18 -11.97 -4.98
N THR A 244 10.68 -13.02 -5.60
CA THR A 244 9.34 -13.55 -5.27
C THR A 244 9.32 -14.16 -3.89
N LEU A 245 8.13 -14.18 -3.26
CA LEU A 245 7.93 -14.84 -1.97
C LEU A 245 8.33 -16.31 -2.07
N LYS A 246 9.28 -16.73 -1.24
CA LYS A 246 9.78 -18.10 -1.16
C LYS A 246 9.56 -18.65 0.24
N THR A 247 9.05 -19.87 0.34
CA THR A 247 8.90 -20.59 1.59
C THR A 247 9.93 -21.71 1.63
N GLU A 248 10.71 -21.76 2.70
CA GLU A 248 11.68 -22.82 2.93
C GLU A 248 11.43 -23.47 4.29
N THR A 249 11.45 -24.78 4.35
CA THR A 249 11.44 -25.54 5.60
C THR A 249 12.84 -26.02 5.91
N ARG A 250 13.27 -25.87 7.15
CA ARG A 250 14.57 -26.33 7.62
C ARG A 250 14.43 -27.07 8.93
N ARG A 251 14.96 -28.26 9.01
CA ARG A 251 14.99 -29.04 10.24
C ARG A 251 16.17 -28.61 11.13
N GLU A 252 15.89 -28.33 12.39
CA GLU A 252 16.88 -27.95 13.41
C GLU A 252 16.97 -29.02 14.51
N PRO A 253 17.72 -30.15 14.26
CA PRO A 253 17.73 -31.29 15.17
C PRO A 253 18.49 -31.05 16.48
N HIS A 254 19.32 -30.02 16.56
CA HIS A 254 20.12 -29.68 17.73
C HIS A 254 19.39 -28.81 18.77
N ILE A 255 18.19 -28.36 18.44
CA ILE A 255 17.32 -27.65 19.39
C ILE A 255 16.51 -28.70 20.14
N GLY A 256 16.50 -28.63 21.49
CA GLY A 256 15.84 -29.60 22.34
C GLY A 256 14.42 -29.92 21.90
N GLY A 257 14.19 -31.18 21.51
CA GLY A 257 12.94 -31.68 20.95
C GLY A 257 12.88 -31.77 19.42
N GLY A 258 13.89 -31.30 18.70
CA GLY A 258 13.84 -31.20 17.24
C GLY A 258 12.69 -30.35 16.71
N GLY A 259 12.68 -30.00 15.42
CA GLY A 259 11.58 -29.27 14.81
C GLY A 259 11.91 -28.75 13.42
N GLU A 260 10.91 -28.28 12.72
CA GLU A 260 10.96 -27.63 11.41
C GLU A 260 10.45 -26.18 11.50
#